data_97bc46b5e3663592fc18a7190a4b101d
#
_entry.id   97bc46b5e3663592fc18a7190a4b101d
#
_cell.length_a   1.000
_cell.length_b   1.000
_cell.length_c   1.000
_cell.angle_alpha   90.00
_cell.angle_beta   90.00
_cell.angle_gamma   90.00
#
_symmetry.space_group_name_H-M   'P 1'
#
loop_
_entity.id
_entity.type
_entity.pdbx_description
1 polymer ?
#
loop_
_entity_poly.entity_id
_entity_poly.type
_entity_poly.pdbx_seq_one_letter_code
_entity_poly.pdbx_strand_id
1 'polypeptide(L)'
;MSLQDEFEYQLDTLAIRTGHTRSFEGEHGEPIFLTSSFVYENAAEAAAKFSGQEPGNIYSRFTNPTVAMFEKRLAALEGAERAVATSSGMAAIMAVAMSFLKLGDHVICSRAVFGSTVSLFEKYVAKFGVTVDFVDLTDLDAWKNAVKPETKLLFVESPSNPLAEVADVQALADIAHANGALLAIDNSCLLYTSDAADERSS
;
A
#
# COMPACT_ATOMS: atom_id res chain seq x y z
N MET A 1 -13.81 18.14 14.58
CA MET A 1 -12.45 18.24 15.16
C MET A 1 -12.31 17.07 16.11
N SER A 2 -11.57 16.05 15.73
CA SER A 2 -11.30 14.92 16.63
C SER A 2 -10.17 15.36 17.58
N LEU A 3 -10.19 14.86 18.81
CA LEU A 3 -9.13 15.10 19.82
C LEU A 3 -7.75 14.59 19.39
N GLN A 4 -7.64 14.03 18.18
CA GLN A 4 -6.40 13.53 17.57
C GLN A 4 -5.55 14.63 16.93
N ASP A 5 -6.08 15.83 16.71
CA ASP A 5 -5.39 16.92 16.01
C ASP A 5 -4.47 17.76 16.90
N GLU A 6 -4.42 17.50 18.21
CA GLU A 6 -3.63 18.31 19.16
C GLU A 6 -2.47 17.57 19.85
N PHE A 7 -2.33 16.24 19.66
CA PHE A 7 -1.29 15.46 20.33
C PHE A 7 -0.49 14.65 19.33
N GLU A 8 0.81 14.84 19.32
CA GLU A 8 1.76 13.97 18.62
C GLU A 8 1.90 12.66 19.42
N TYR A 9 1.12 11.65 19.05
CA TYR A 9 1.15 10.35 19.71
C TYR A 9 2.43 9.58 19.38
N GLN A 10 2.98 8.89 20.37
CA GLN A 10 4.06 7.93 20.17
C GLN A 10 3.58 6.75 19.31
N LEU A 11 4.52 6.08 18.61
CA LEU A 11 4.26 4.98 17.69
C LEU A 11 3.38 3.89 18.33
N ASP A 12 3.68 3.50 19.58
CA ASP A 12 2.90 2.48 20.30
C ASP A 12 1.44 2.89 20.50
N THR A 13 1.19 4.17 20.74
CA THR A 13 -0.18 4.70 20.87
C THR A 13 -0.89 4.72 19.54
N LEU A 14 -0.19 5.10 18.44
CA LEU A 14 -0.73 5.05 17.10
C LEU A 14 -1.11 3.61 16.71
N ALA A 15 -0.25 2.64 17.00
CA ALA A 15 -0.48 1.22 16.71
C ALA A 15 -1.75 0.68 17.39
N ILE A 16 -2.08 1.17 18.59
CA ILE A 16 -3.23 0.67 19.37
C ILE A 16 -4.50 1.49 19.11
N ARG A 17 -4.40 2.80 18.86
CA ARG A 17 -5.57 3.70 18.92
C ARG A 17 -6.01 4.28 17.59
N THR A 18 -5.13 4.37 16.60
CA THR A 18 -5.48 5.02 15.33
C THR A 18 -6.54 4.24 14.56
N GLY A 19 -7.47 4.97 13.99
CA GLY A 19 -8.53 4.42 13.13
C GLY A 19 -9.75 3.90 13.90
N HIS A 20 -9.67 3.68 15.21
CA HIS A 20 -10.80 3.21 16.01
C HIS A 20 -11.83 4.33 16.23
N THR A 21 -13.02 4.13 15.72
CA THR A 21 -14.20 4.98 16.01
C THR A 21 -15.20 4.13 16.79
N ARG A 22 -15.46 4.49 18.05
CA ARG A 22 -16.39 3.76 18.91
C ARG A 22 -17.81 3.81 18.37
N SER A 23 -18.51 2.70 18.48
CA SER A 23 -19.94 2.63 18.20
C SER A 23 -20.76 3.25 19.35
N PHE A 24 -22.08 3.15 19.25
CA PHE A 24 -22.98 3.56 20.33
C PHE A 24 -22.79 2.76 21.62
N GLU A 25 -22.19 1.58 21.55
CA GLU A 25 -21.93 0.73 22.71
C GLU A 25 -20.73 1.22 23.53
N GLY A 26 -19.91 2.13 22.99
CA GLY A 26 -18.77 2.73 23.67
C GLY A 26 -17.64 1.73 23.97
N GLU A 27 -17.51 0.70 23.16
CA GLU A 27 -16.55 -0.40 23.32
C GLU A 27 -15.11 0.11 23.42
N HIS A 28 -14.31 -0.55 24.24
CA HIS A 28 -12.89 -0.26 24.41
C HIS A 28 -12.04 -0.89 23.29
N GLY A 29 -12.36 -2.13 22.95
CA GLY A 29 -11.71 -2.88 21.86
C GLY A 29 -12.41 -2.65 20.54
N GLU A 30 -11.77 -3.05 19.47
CA GLU A 30 -12.23 -2.83 18.09
C GLU A 30 -13.29 -3.88 17.71
N PRO A 31 -14.50 -3.49 17.27
CA PRO A 31 -15.49 -4.42 16.79
C PRO A 31 -15.13 -4.93 15.39
N ILE A 32 -15.51 -6.18 15.09
CA ILE A 32 -15.38 -6.76 13.76
C ILE A 32 -16.75 -6.72 13.07
N PHE A 33 -16.82 -6.02 11.95
CA PHE A 33 -18.05 -5.87 11.15
C PHE A 33 -18.13 -6.98 10.08
N LEU A 34 -18.70 -8.12 10.45
CA LEU A 34 -18.90 -9.28 9.57
C LEU A 34 -20.19 -9.13 8.76
N THR A 35 -20.26 -8.12 7.91
CA THR A 35 -21.41 -7.87 7.05
C THR A 35 -20.97 -7.59 5.62
N SER A 36 -21.80 -7.94 4.64
CA SER A 36 -21.58 -7.60 3.23
C SER A 36 -22.24 -6.28 2.84
N SER A 37 -23.33 -5.88 3.51
CA SER A 37 -24.13 -4.71 3.16
C SER A 37 -24.59 -3.97 4.40
N PHE A 38 -25.02 -2.74 4.20
CA PHE A 38 -25.49 -1.83 5.25
C PHE A 38 -26.92 -1.40 4.94
N VAL A 39 -27.70 -1.08 5.98
CA VAL A 39 -29.08 -0.59 5.85
C VAL A 39 -29.10 0.95 5.82
N TYR A 40 -30.13 1.49 5.23
CA TYR A 40 -30.36 2.93 5.07
C TYR A 40 -31.74 3.27 5.60
N GLU A 41 -31.94 4.48 6.08
CA GLU A 41 -33.24 4.96 6.54
C GLU A 41 -34.25 5.07 5.39
N ASN A 42 -33.75 5.46 4.21
CA ASN A 42 -34.59 5.66 3.02
C ASN A 42 -33.76 5.57 1.73
N ALA A 43 -34.48 5.58 0.59
CA ALA A 43 -33.85 5.48 -0.73
C ALA A 43 -32.99 6.71 -1.10
N ALA A 44 -33.31 7.89 -0.57
CA ALA A 44 -32.53 9.11 -0.86
C ALA A 44 -31.16 9.05 -0.17
N GLU A 45 -31.11 8.61 1.08
CA GLU A 45 -29.85 8.36 1.80
C GLU A 45 -28.99 7.32 1.07
N ALA A 46 -29.58 6.21 0.65
CA ALA A 46 -28.88 5.20 -0.12
C ALA A 46 -28.27 5.80 -1.40
N ALA A 47 -29.07 6.56 -2.17
CA ALA A 47 -28.59 7.20 -3.39
C ALA A 47 -27.44 8.19 -3.13
N ALA A 48 -27.52 9.00 -2.08
CA ALA A 48 -26.49 9.96 -1.70
C ALA A 48 -25.16 9.25 -1.33
N LYS A 49 -25.22 8.17 -0.56
CA LYS A 49 -24.02 7.37 -0.20
C LYS A 49 -23.43 6.66 -1.41
N PHE A 50 -24.26 6.04 -2.27
CA PHE A 50 -23.75 5.37 -3.48
C PHE A 50 -23.15 6.34 -4.50
N SER A 51 -23.63 7.57 -4.56
CA SER A 51 -23.08 8.62 -5.44
C SER A 51 -21.86 9.36 -4.83
N GLY A 52 -21.50 9.07 -3.56
CA GLY A 52 -20.43 9.75 -2.85
C GLY A 52 -20.78 11.18 -2.39
N GLN A 53 -22.03 11.59 -2.47
CA GLN A 53 -22.50 12.88 -1.96
C GLN A 53 -22.51 12.90 -0.43
N GLU A 54 -22.76 11.75 0.20
CA GLU A 54 -22.66 11.56 1.63
C GLU A 54 -21.63 10.48 1.97
N PRO A 55 -20.81 10.68 3.02
CA PRO A 55 -19.94 9.64 3.51
C PRO A 55 -20.73 8.52 4.18
N GLY A 56 -20.26 7.29 4.10
CA GLY A 56 -20.89 6.17 4.80
C GLY A 56 -20.55 4.83 4.19
N ASN A 57 -21.01 3.77 4.86
CA ASN A 57 -20.80 2.42 4.39
C ASN A 57 -21.93 2.02 3.44
N ILE A 58 -21.56 1.39 2.31
CA ILE A 58 -22.51 0.96 1.28
C ILE A 58 -22.49 -0.55 1.08
N TYR A 59 -21.32 -1.10 0.84
CA TYR A 59 -21.09 -2.52 0.64
C TYR A 59 -19.65 -2.85 0.99
N SER A 60 -19.38 -3.95 1.71
CA SER A 60 -18.08 -4.23 2.32
C SER A 60 -16.91 -4.36 1.34
N ARG A 61 -17.16 -4.61 0.06
CA ARG A 61 -16.11 -4.56 -0.97
C ARG A 61 -15.58 -3.13 -1.19
N PHE A 62 -16.39 -2.10 -0.96
CA PHE A 62 -16.01 -0.70 -1.13
C PHE A 62 -15.67 -0.04 0.21
N THR A 63 -16.49 -0.30 1.22
CA THR A 63 -16.38 0.34 2.54
C THR A 63 -16.77 -0.65 3.64
N ASN A 64 -15.87 -0.86 4.58
CA ASN A 64 -16.14 -1.66 5.77
C ASN A 64 -15.38 -1.04 6.96
N PRO A 65 -16.01 -0.80 8.11
CA PRO A 65 -15.35 -0.15 9.24
C PRO A 65 -14.10 -0.88 9.73
N THR A 66 -14.08 -2.21 9.72
CA THR A 66 -12.91 -3.01 10.12
C THR A 66 -11.74 -2.77 9.16
N VAL A 67 -11.99 -2.81 7.85
CA VAL A 67 -10.97 -2.56 6.83
C VAL A 67 -10.48 -1.11 6.92
N ALA A 68 -11.40 -0.15 7.01
CA ALA A 68 -11.06 1.26 7.11
C ALA A 68 -10.21 1.59 8.36
N MET A 69 -10.43 0.89 9.46
CA MET A 69 -9.62 1.03 10.67
C MET A 69 -8.19 0.52 10.44
N PHE A 70 -8.04 -0.65 9.83
CA PHE A 70 -6.73 -1.19 9.46
C PHE A 70 -5.97 -0.23 8.53
N GLU A 71 -6.63 0.25 7.46
CA GLU A 71 -6.02 1.18 6.50
C GLU A 71 -5.56 2.49 7.17
N LYS A 72 -6.38 3.09 8.02
CA LYS A 72 -6.02 4.31 8.75
C LYS A 72 -4.86 4.09 9.70
N ARG A 73 -4.82 2.95 10.38
CA ARG A 73 -3.75 2.62 11.31
C ARG A 73 -2.43 2.40 10.57
N LEU A 74 -2.44 1.61 9.51
CA LEU A 74 -1.24 1.38 8.71
C LEU A 74 -0.72 2.69 8.11
N ALA A 75 -1.59 3.52 7.54
CA ALA A 75 -1.18 4.82 7.03
C ALA A 75 -0.52 5.70 8.10
N ALA A 76 -1.07 5.72 9.33
CA ALA A 76 -0.48 6.49 10.42
C ALA A 76 0.87 5.95 10.89
N LEU A 77 1.05 4.63 10.91
CA LEU A 77 2.32 4.00 11.28
C LEU A 77 3.42 4.25 10.24
N GLU A 78 3.06 4.25 8.97
CA GLU A 78 3.99 4.51 7.85
C GLU A 78 4.17 6.00 7.52
N GLY A 79 3.48 6.91 8.23
CA GLY A 79 3.49 8.34 7.90
C GLY A 79 2.90 8.66 6.52
N ALA A 80 2.04 7.79 6.01
CA ALA A 80 1.43 7.91 4.70
C ALA A 80 0.09 8.66 4.73
N GLU A 81 -0.27 9.28 3.62
CA GLU A 81 -1.58 9.93 3.48
C GLU A 81 -2.74 8.94 3.54
N ARG A 82 -2.56 7.76 2.96
CA ARG A 82 -3.57 6.69 2.87
C ARG A 82 -2.93 5.32 2.74
N ALA A 83 -3.68 4.31 3.16
CA ALA A 83 -3.43 2.91 2.82
C ALA A 83 -4.67 2.31 2.15
N VAL A 84 -4.47 1.29 1.34
CA VAL A 84 -5.53 0.51 0.70
C VAL A 84 -5.25 -0.96 0.98
N ALA A 85 -6.19 -1.63 1.65
CA ALA A 85 -6.08 -3.05 1.94
C ALA A 85 -6.43 -3.88 0.70
N THR A 86 -5.64 -4.90 0.45
CA THR A 86 -5.88 -5.87 -0.62
C THR A 86 -5.92 -7.30 -0.06
N SER A 87 -6.38 -8.25 -0.86
CA SER A 87 -6.50 -9.65 -0.44
C SER A 87 -5.15 -10.39 -0.29
N SER A 88 -4.07 -9.82 -0.81
CA SER A 88 -2.72 -10.38 -0.72
C SER A 88 -1.67 -9.35 -1.15
N GLY A 89 -0.39 -9.57 -0.81
CA GLY A 89 0.72 -8.74 -1.30
C GLY A 89 0.81 -8.71 -2.82
N MET A 90 0.62 -9.84 -3.50
CA MET A 90 0.59 -9.87 -4.97
C MET A 90 -0.57 -9.06 -5.56
N ALA A 91 -1.72 -9.00 -4.87
CA ALA A 91 -2.82 -8.13 -5.27
C ALA A 91 -2.46 -6.65 -5.09
N ALA A 92 -1.70 -6.30 -4.03
CA ALA A 92 -1.18 -4.95 -3.84
C ALA A 92 -0.21 -4.54 -4.96
N ILE A 93 0.76 -5.39 -5.31
CA ILE A 93 1.71 -5.12 -6.39
C ILE A 93 0.99 -4.99 -7.73
N MET A 94 0.02 -5.86 -8.03
CA MET A 94 -0.80 -5.74 -9.23
C MET A 94 -1.61 -4.44 -9.24
N ALA A 95 -2.18 -4.03 -8.09
CA ALA A 95 -2.92 -2.79 -7.98
C ALA A 95 -2.03 -1.57 -8.26
N VAL A 96 -0.79 -1.56 -7.76
CA VAL A 96 0.21 -0.52 -8.09
C VAL A 96 0.45 -0.49 -9.60
N ALA A 97 0.77 -1.63 -10.22
CA ALA A 97 1.02 -1.68 -11.65
C ALA A 97 -0.18 -1.18 -12.48
N MET A 98 -1.39 -1.64 -12.16
CA MET A 98 -2.59 -1.27 -12.93
C MET A 98 -3.06 0.17 -12.67
N SER A 99 -2.69 0.78 -11.54
CA SER A 99 -3.06 2.16 -11.22
C SER A 99 -2.15 3.19 -11.89
N PHE A 100 -0.88 2.87 -12.08
CA PHE A 100 0.12 3.84 -12.50
C PHE A 100 0.70 3.59 -13.90
N LEU A 101 0.41 2.42 -14.50
CA LEU A 101 0.96 2.03 -15.80
C LEU A 101 -0.13 1.85 -16.85
N LYS A 102 0.20 2.22 -18.08
CA LYS A 102 -0.62 2.04 -19.28
C LYS A 102 0.22 1.54 -20.45
N LEU A 103 -0.41 1.26 -21.57
CA LEU A 103 0.24 0.88 -22.82
C LEU A 103 1.37 1.87 -23.20
N GLY A 104 2.56 1.33 -23.43
CA GLY A 104 3.75 2.09 -23.82
C GLY A 104 4.61 2.57 -22.65
N ASP A 105 4.14 2.46 -21.41
CA ASP A 105 4.94 2.82 -20.24
C ASP A 105 6.05 1.79 -19.97
N HIS A 106 7.06 2.26 -19.24
CA HIS A 106 8.24 1.48 -18.87
C HIS A 106 8.40 1.41 -17.36
N VAL A 107 8.84 0.24 -16.87
CA VAL A 107 9.15 -0.04 -15.47
C VAL A 107 10.63 -0.44 -15.35
N ILE A 108 11.31 0.09 -14.36
CA ILE A 108 12.61 -0.45 -13.91
C ILE A 108 12.33 -1.26 -12.64
N CYS A 109 12.67 -2.53 -12.64
CA CYS A 109 12.44 -3.42 -11.51
C CYS A 109 13.76 -3.99 -11.00
N SER A 110 13.93 -4.08 -9.69
CA SER A 110 15.05 -4.79 -9.12
C SER A 110 15.02 -6.27 -9.51
N ARG A 111 16.21 -6.86 -9.79
CA ARG A 111 16.34 -8.32 -9.93
C ARG A 111 16.18 -9.06 -8.61
N ALA A 112 16.37 -8.36 -7.51
CA ALA A 112 16.30 -8.90 -6.15
C ALA A 112 14.89 -8.83 -5.56
N VAL A 113 13.84 -8.94 -6.40
CA VAL A 113 12.46 -9.07 -5.94
C VAL A 113 12.03 -10.52 -5.94
N PHE A 114 10.98 -10.83 -5.16
CA PHE A 114 10.40 -12.17 -5.10
C PHE A 114 10.01 -12.69 -6.48
N GLY A 115 10.25 -13.97 -6.76
CA GLY A 115 10.08 -14.55 -8.09
C GLY A 115 8.66 -14.40 -8.70
N SER A 116 7.61 -14.32 -7.85
CA SER A 116 6.26 -14.03 -8.33
C SER A 116 6.12 -12.60 -8.85
N THR A 117 6.85 -11.64 -8.28
CA THR A 117 6.88 -10.25 -8.76
C THR A 117 7.56 -10.15 -10.12
N VAL A 118 8.67 -10.87 -10.34
CA VAL A 118 9.30 -10.99 -11.66
C VAL A 118 8.29 -11.52 -12.68
N SER A 119 7.63 -12.65 -12.34
CA SER A 119 6.61 -13.25 -13.22
C SER A 119 5.44 -12.31 -13.47
N LEU A 120 5.03 -11.51 -12.49
CA LEU A 120 3.96 -10.53 -12.63
C LEU A 120 4.32 -9.51 -13.72
N PHE A 121 5.48 -8.89 -13.63
CA PHE A 121 5.90 -7.88 -14.59
C PHE A 121 6.17 -8.48 -15.97
N GLU A 122 6.93 -9.56 -16.07
CA GLU A 122 7.33 -10.16 -17.36
C GLU A 122 6.17 -10.82 -18.13
N LYS A 123 5.23 -11.47 -17.41
CA LYS A 123 4.24 -12.32 -18.06
C LYS A 123 2.83 -11.73 -18.05
N TYR A 124 2.49 -10.92 -17.05
CA TYR A 124 1.13 -10.41 -16.89
C TYR A 124 1.04 -8.93 -17.23
N VAL A 125 1.85 -8.07 -16.63
CA VAL A 125 1.84 -6.63 -16.90
C VAL A 125 2.30 -6.35 -18.33
N ALA A 126 3.30 -7.08 -18.84
CA ALA A 126 3.76 -6.98 -20.23
C ALA A 126 2.66 -7.24 -21.28
N LYS A 127 1.63 -8.03 -20.96
CA LYS A 127 0.48 -8.25 -21.87
C LYS A 127 -0.31 -6.97 -22.17
N PHE A 128 -0.22 -5.97 -21.29
CA PHE A 128 -0.85 -4.67 -21.46
C PHE A 128 0.06 -3.65 -22.18
N GLY A 129 1.19 -4.15 -22.75
CA GLY A 129 2.11 -3.32 -23.53
C GLY A 129 3.05 -2.45 -22.68
N VAL A 130 3.22 -2.79 -21.43
CA VAL A 130 4.23 -2.21 -20.55
C VAL A 130 5.55 -2.95 -20.75
N THR A 131 6.66 -2.21 -20.84
CA THR A 131 8.01 -2.79 -20.91
C THR A 131 8.69 -2.76 -19.55
N VAL A 132 9.56 -3.74 -19.30
CA VAL A 132 10.26 -3.88 -18.03
C VAL A 132 11.74 -4.11 -18.28
N ASP A 133 12.61 -3.35 -17.59
CA ASP A 133 14.04 -3.62 -17.47
C ASP A 133 14.35 -4.03 -16.04
N PHE A 134 15.13 -5.09 -15.88
CA PHE A 134 15.58 -5.57 -14.57
C PHE A 134 17.02 -5.18 -14.32
N VAL A 135 17.27 -4.53 -13.18
CA VAL A 135 18.60 -4.04 -12.77
C VAL A 135 18.99 -4.62 -11.42
N ASP A 136 20.27 -4.57 -11.10
CA ASP A 136 20.77 -4.95 -9.78
C ASP A 136 20.28 -3.94 -8.74
N LEU A 137 19.88 -4.43 -7.54
CA LEU A 137 19.30 -3.60 -6.48
C LEU A 137 20.27 -2.50 -6.02
N THR A 138 21.55 -2.85 -5.93
CA THR A 138 22.58 -2.00 -5.32
C THR A 138 23.36 -1.15 -6.32
N ASP A 139 23.20 -1.39 -7.62
CA ASP A 139 23.89 -0.65 -8.69
C ASP A 139 23.10 0.60 -9.11
N LEU A 140 23.29 1.70 -8.39
CA LEU A 140 22.62 2.99 -8.68
C LEU A 140 22.94 3.53 -10.09
N ASP A 141 24.07 3.20 -10.68
CA ASP A 141 24.38 3.63 -12.04
C ASP A 141 23.60 2.82 -13.07
N ALA A 142 23.36 1.52 -12.82
CA ALA A 142 22.45 0.73 -13.64
C ALA A 142 21.03 1.29 -13.60
N TRP A 143 20.52 1.71 -12.42
CA TRP A 143 19.22 2.35 -12.30
C TRP A 143 19.12 3.64 -13.14
N LYS A 144 20.11 4.54 -13.03
CA LYS A 144 20.16 5.79 -13.82
C LYS A 144 20.19 5.53 -15.32
N ASN A 145 21.03 4.56 -15.75
CA ASN A 145 21.21 4.23 -17.16
C ASN A 145 19.97 3.52 -17.78
N ALA A 146 19.15 2.85 -16.97
CA ALA A 146 17.95 2.18 -17.42
C ALA A 146 16.75 3.15 -17.61
N VAL A 147 16.85 4.40 -17.13
CA VAL A 147 15.76 5.39 -17.27
C VAL A 147 15.54 5.72 -18.74
N LYS A 148 14.28 5.70 -19.15
CA LYS A 148 13.78 6.07 -20.48
C LYS A 148 12.72 7.17 -20.34
N PRO A 149 12.39 7.92 -21.42
CA PRO A 149 11.30 8.91 -21.36
C PRO A 149 9.95 8.31 -20.95
N GLU A 150 9.73 7.03 -21.24
CA GLU A 150 8.52 6.28 -20.93
C GLU A 150 8.54 5.68 -19.51
N THR A 151 9.64 5.81 -18.75
CA THR A 151 9.73 5.27 -17.39
C THR A 151 8.73 5.97 -16.48
N LYS A 152 7.84 5.19 -15.82
CA LYS A 152 6.81 5.66 -14.90
C LYS A 152 6.94 5.09 -13.51
N LEU A 153 7.61 3.96 -13.37
CA LEU A 153 7.73 3.25 -12.11
C LEU A 153 9.12 2.65 -11.94
N LEU A 154 9.74 2.90 -10.79
CA LEU A 154 10.83 2.12 -10.24
C LEU A 154 10.24 1.20 -9.16
N PHE A 155 10.51 -0.09 -9.24
CA PHE A 155 9.99 -1.08 -8.30
C PHE A 155 11.12 -1.86 -7.63
N VAL A 156 11.15 -1.87 -6.31
CA VAL A 156 12.14 -2.57 -5.50
C VAL A 156 11.49 -3.39 -4.39
N GLU A 157 12.17 -4.41 -3.90
CA GLU A 157 11.89 -5.09 -2.64
C GLU A 157 13.06 -4.83 -1.70
N SER A 158 12.79 -4.32 -0.51
CA SER A 158 13.84 -3.99 0.46
C SER A 158 13.33 -4.17 1.90
N PRO A 159 14.01 -5.01 2.71
CA PRO A 159 15.10 -5.93 2.32
C PRO A 159 14.64 -6.97 1.31
N SER A 160 15.52 -7.37 0.38
CA SER A 160 15.21 -8.35 -0.65
C SER A 160 15.07 -9.77 -0.08
N ASN A 161 14.18 -10.58 -0.67
CA ASN A 161 14.02 -11.99 -0.29
C ASN A 161 14.56 -12.90 -1.42
N PRO A 162 15.54 -13.81 -1.18
CA PRO A 162 16.05 -14.22 0.14
C PRO A 162 17.37 -13.56 0.58
N LEU A 163 17.93 -12.65 -0.20
CA LEU A 163 19.32 -12.17 -0.01
C LEU A 163 19.47 -11.14 1.10
N ALA A 164 18.36 -10.58 1.60
CA ALA A 164 18.36 -9.52 2.61
C ALA A 164 19.19 -8.27 2.24
N GLU A 165 19.35 -8.02 0.95
CA GLU A 165 19.99 -6.80 0.45
C GLU A 165 19.07 -5.60 0.71
N VAL A 166 19.67 -4.49 1.11
CA VAL A 166 18.95 -3.26 1.45
C VAL A 166 19.17 -2.21 0.36
N ALA A 167 18.09 -1.66 -0.15
CA ALA A 167 18.12 -0.59 -1.15
C ALA A 167 18.52 0.76 -0.52
N ASP A 168 19.26 1.58 -1.25
CA ASP A 168 19.35 3.01 -0.95
C ASP A 168 18.07 3.70 -1.45
N VAL A 169 17.05 3.68 -0.58
CA VAL A 169 15.69 4.19 -0.90
C VAL A 169 15.72 5.66 -1.31
N GLN A 170 16.55 6.48 -0.62
CA GLN A 170 16.62 7.90 -0.93
C GLN A 170 17.21 8.14 -2.31
N ALA A 171 18.33 7.47 -2.64
CA ALA A 171 18.94 7.62 -3.95
C ALA A 171 18.00 7.13 -5.08
N LEU A 172 17.26 6.04 -4.87
CA LEU A 172 16.29 5.54 -5.83
C LEU A 172 15.09 6.49 -5.99
N ALA A 173 14.61 7.09 -4.90
CA ALA A 173 13.57 8.11 -4.94
C ALA A 173 14.02 9.34 -5.73
N ASP A 174 15.25 9.80 -5.52
CA ASP A 174 15.82 10.92 -6.25
C ASP A 174 15.91 10.63 -7.76
N ILE A 175 16.33 9.42 -8.15
CA ILE A 175 16.35 8.98 -9.55
C ILE A 175 14.93 8.96 -10.14
N ALA A 176 13.96 8.38 -9.43
CA ALA A 176 12.59 8.31 -9.90
C ALA A 176 11.99 9.71 -10.09
N HIS A 177 12.05 10.54 -9.06
CA HIS A 177 11.43 11.87 -9.06
C HIS A 177 12.06 12.83 -10.07
N ALA A 178 13.40 12.79 -10.24
CA ALA A 178 14.08 13.59 -11.25
C ALA A 178 13.59 13.30 -12.68
N ASN A 179 13.00 12.13 -12.91
CA ASN A 179 12.50 11.69 -14.21
C ASN A 179 10.96 11.62 -14.28
N GLY A 180 10.26 12.15 -13.28
CA GLY A 180 8.80 12.17 -13.22
C GLY A 180 8.18 10.78 -13.08
N ALA A 181 8.94 9.82 -12.52
CA ALA A 181 8.51 8.48 -12.20
C ALA A 181 8.22 8.34 -10.70
N LEU A 182 7.51 7.27 -10.32
CA LEU A 182 7.26 6.89 -8.94
C LEU A 182 8.26 5.82 -8.50
N LEU A 183 8.56 5.79 -7.20
CA LEU A 183 9.23 4.67 -6.54
C LEU A 183 8.18 3.87 -5.76
N ALA A 184 8.05 2.59 -6.02
CA ALA A 184 7.28 1.65 -5.22
C ALA A 184 8.21 0.65 -4.54
N ILE A 185 7.95 0.39 -3.27
CA ILE A 185 8.78 -0.48 -2.43
C ILE A 185 7.90 -1.59 -1.87
N ASP A 186 8.26 -2.83 -2.15
CA ASP A 186 7.73 -3.98 -1.42
C ASP A 186 8.52 -4.11 -0.11
N ASN A 187 7.84 -3.81 0.99
CA ASN A 187 8.39 -3.84 2.34
C ASN A 187 7.81 -4.99 3.18
N SER A 188 7.33 -6.03 2.54
CA SER A 188 6.68 -7.16 3.23
C SER A 188 7.57 -7.80 4.29
N CYS A 189 8.88 -7.82 4.09
CA CYS A 189 9.83 -8.42 5.03
C CYS A 189 9.97 -7.65 6.36
N LEU A 190 9.69 -6.35 6.41
CA LEU A 190 9.82 -5.56 7.63
C LEU A 190 8.50 -5.40 8.41
N LEU A 191 7.36 -5.52 7.76
CA LEU A 191 6.07 -5.30 8.39
C LEU A 191 5.85 -6.21 9.60
N TYR A 192 6.21 -7.48 9.51
CA TYR A 192 6.06 -8.43 10.63
C TYR A 192 7.24 -8.44 11.59
N THR A 193 8.38 -7.85 11.25
CA THR A 193 9.49 -7.66 12.21
C THR A 193 9.20 -6.52 13.19
N SER A 194 8.25 -5.66 12.87
CA SER A 194 7.74 -4.63 13.78
C SER A 194 6.71 -5.19 14.77
N ASP A 195 6.21 -6.40 14.57
CA ASP A 195 5.31 -7.07 15.49
C ASP A 195 6.11 -7.79 16.59
N ALA A 196 6.42 -7.05 17.65
CA ALA A 196 7.15 -7.55 18.82
C ALA A 196 6.41 -8.67 19.59
N ALA A 197 5.18 -9.04 19.22
CA ALA A 197 4.43 -10.11 19.84
C ALA A 197 4.92 -11.50 19.41
N ASP A 198 5.36 -11.65 18.16
CA ASP A 198 5.80 -12.94 17.63
C ASP A 198 7.23 -13.35 18.05
N GLU A 199 8.10 -12.40 18.37
CA GLU A 199 9.50 -12.67 18.70
C GLU A 199 9.73 -13.05 20.18
N ARG A 200 8.73 -12.90 21.04
CA ARG A 200 8.84 -13.23 22.47
C ARG A 200 8.44 -14.64 22.84
N SER A 201 8.07 -15.46 21.89
CA SER A 201 7.65 -16.85 22.11
C SER A 201 8.72 -17.91 21.78
N SER A 202 9.97 -17.50 21.59
CA SER A 202 11.13 -18.39 21.40
C SER A 202 12.05 -18.42 22.61
#